data_4c4de40d699aeb885dd6ad1d84eb0465
#
_entry.id   4c4de40d699aeb885dd6ad1d84eb0465
#
_cell.length_a   1.000
_cell.length_b   1.000
_cell.length_c   1.000
_cell.angle_alpha   90.00
_cell.angle_beta   90.00
_cell.angle_gamma   90.00
#
_symmetry.space_group_name_H-M   'P 1'
#
loop_
_entity.id
_entity.type
_entity.pdbx_description
1 polymer ?
#
loop_
_entity_poly.entity_id
_entity_poly.type
_entity_poly.pdbx_seq_one_letter_code
_entity_poly.pdbx_strand_id
1 'polypeptide(L)'
;MTEQFRTEKDSMGEFQVPIDAKYGASTARAVENFPISNLRFSRSFIKALGEIKKACAKVNQNNKLLNKNFAESIIDAAQQVIDGDYDKDFVVDIFQTGSGTSTNMNANEIISKIASESLSENIHPNDHVNMSQSSNDVIPTATNVAAVTEIVEKLIPNVESLIQSLEEKANYMHEIGRASCRERV
;
A
#
# COMPACT_ATOMS: atom_id res chain seq x y z
N MET A 1 -10.69 -27.35 -6.34
CA MET A 1 -11.53 -26.30 -6.96
C MET A 1 -10.80 -25.87 -8.22
N THR A 2 -11.43 -25.92 -9.38
CA THR A 2 -10.82 -25.41 -10.62
C THR A 2 -10.77 -23.90 -10.52
N GLU A 3 -9.56 -23.32 -10.53
CA GLU A 3 -9.39 -21.88 -10.62
C GLU A 3 -10.06 -21.38 -11.90
N GLN A 4 -10.93 -20.41 -11.76
CA GLN A 4 -11.58 -19.75 -12.90
C GLN A 4 -10.80 -18.48 -13.24
N PHE A 5 -10.58 -18.27 -14.53
CA PHE A 5 -9.84 -17.12 -15.03
C PHE A 5 -10.74 -16.24 -15.90
N ARG A 6 -10.46 -14.95 -15.92
CA ARG A 6 -10.99 -14.00 -16.88
C ARG A 6 -9.85 -13.47 -17.76
N THR A 7 -10.17 -13.09 -18.98
CA THR A 7 -9.21 -12.45 -19.89
C THR A 7 -9.24 -10.94 -19.66
N GLU A 8 -8.09 -10.39 -19.31
CA GLU A 8 -7.83 -8.95 -19.22
C GLU A 8 -6.84 -8.55 -20.32
N LYS A 9 -6.76 -7.27 -20.65
CA LYS A 9 -5.90 -6.77 -21.73
C LYS A 9 -5.11 -5.55 -21.27
N ASP A 10 -3.82 -5.57 -21.57
CA ASP A 10 -2.94 -4.41 -21.42
C ASP A 10 -2.31 -4.01 -22.77
N SER A 11 -1.35 -3.10 -22.78
CA SER A 11 -0.64 -2.68 -24.00
C SER A 11 0.20 -3.80 -24.65
N MET A 12 0.47 -4.88 -23.94
CA MET A 12 1.25 -6.04 -24.42
C MET A 12 0.37 -7.19 -24.90
N GLY A 13 -0.95 -7.08 -24.75
CA GLY A 13 -1.91 -8.07 -25.21
C GLY A 13 -2.78 -8.65 -24.11
N GLU A 14 -3.43 -9.77 -24.41
CA GLU A 14 -4.32 -10.47 -23.48
C GLU A 14 -3.53 -11.30 -22.46
N PHE A 15 -4.07 -11.38 -21.24
CA PHE A 15 -3.52 -12.15 -20.15
C PHE A 15 -4.64 -12.76 -19.29
N GLN A 16 -4.39 -13.96 -18.74
CA GLN A 16 -5.36 -14.65 -17.89
C GLN A 16 -5.17 -14.20 -16.44
N VAL A 17 -6.23 -13.71 -15.81
CA VAL A 17 -6.23 -13.21 -14.43
C VAL A 17 -7.27 -14.01 -13.65
N PRO A 18 -7.00 -14.42 -12.39
CA PRO A 18 -8.00 -15.09 -11.56
C PRO A 18 -9.30 -14.28 -11.48
N ILE A 19 -10.46 -14.94 -11.57
CA ILE A 19 -11.73 -14.24 -11.68
C ILE A 19 -12.04 -13.34 -10.49
N ASP A 20 -11.60 -13.76 -9.29
CA ASP A 20 -11.85 -13.04 -8.03
C ASP A 20 -10.83 -11.94 -7.75
N ALA A 21 -9.71 -11.87 -8.49
CA ALA A 21 -8.67 -10.87 -8.29
C ALA A 21 -9.14 -9.48 -8.72
N LYS A 22 -8.76 -8.45 -7.96
CA LYS A 22 -9.05 -7.05 -8.30
C LYS A 22 -7.95 -6.40 -9.15
N TYR A 23 -6.80 -7.03 -9.30
CA TYR A 23 -5.76 -6.58 -10.21
C TYR A 23 -6.03 -7.02 -11.67
N GLY A 24 -5.31 -6.44 -12.60
CA GLY A 24 -5.47 -6.68 -14.04
C GLY A 24 -4.26 -7.36 -14.68
N ALA A 25 -4.16 -7.23 -16.02
CA ALA A 25 -3.17 -7.90 -16.85
C ALA A 25 -1.73 -7.49 -16.55
N SER A 26 -1.47 -6.19 -16.31
CA SER A 26 -0.11 -5.71 -16.04
C SER A 26 0.44 -6.27 -14.72
N THR A 27 -0.39 -6.35 -13.70
CA THR A 27 -0.02 -6.97 -12.41
C THR A 27 0.20 -8.47 -12.55
N ALA A 28 -0.71 -9.19 -13.21
CA ALA A 28 -0.58 -10.63 -13.40
C ALA A 28 0.72 -10.98 -14.16
N ARG A 29 1.04 -10.21 -15.20
CA ARG A 29 2.30 -10.34 -15.95
C ARG A 29 3.53 -10.03 -15.08
N ALA A 30 3.46 -9.04 -14.19
CA ALA A 30 4.54 -8.75 -13.26
C ALA A 30 4.77 -9.90 -12.26
N VAL A 31 3.72 -10.53 -11.78
CA VAL A 31 3.83 -11.72 -10.91
C VAL A 31 4.52 -12.88 -11.63
N GLU A 32 4.19 -13.11 -12.90
CA GLU A 32 4.85 -14.15 -13.71
C GLU A 32 6.32 -13.83 -13.99
N ASN A 33 6.64 -12.55 -14.25
CA ASN A 33 7.99 -12.11 -14.57
C ASN A 33 8.94 -12.09 -13.36
N PHE A 34 8.42 -11.91 -12.15
CA PHE A 34 9.22 -11.75 -10.93
C PHE A 34 8.83 -12.75 -9.83
N PRO A 35 8.90 -14.08 -10.07
CA PRO A 35 8.65 -15.10 -9.04
C PRO A 35 9.90 -15.32 -8.17
N ILE A 36 10.36 -14.29 -7.45
CA ILE A 36 11.66 -14.29 -6.77
C ILE A 36 11.49 -14.71 -5.31
N SER A 37 10.46 -14.18 -4.62
CA SER A 37 10.20 -14.49 -3.22
C SER A 37 8.69 -14.52 -2.94
N ASN A 38 8.34 -14.81 -1.67
CA ASN A 38 6.97 -14.69 -1.20
C ASN A 38 6.73 -13.39 -0.40
N LEU A 39 7.68 -12.44 -0.45
CA LEU A 39 7.56 -11.18 0.26
C LEU A 39 6.65 -10.22 -0.50
N ARG A 40 5.84 -9.49 0.26
CA ARG A 40 4.92 -8.48 -0.27
C ARG A 40 5.11 -7.19 0.51
N PHE A 41 4.68 -6.08 -0.06
CA PHE A 41 4.72 -4.80 0.63
C PHE A 41 3.87 -4.81 1.90
N SER A 42 4.33 -4.09 2.92
CA SER A 42 3.63 -3.99 4.21
C SER A 42 2.31 -3.24 4.07
N ARG A 43 1.40 -3.48 5.02
CA ARG A 43 0.11 -2.77 5.11
C ARG A 43 0.28 -1.24 5.12
N SER A 44 1.29 -0.73 5.83
CA SER A 44 1.57 0.71 5.90
C SER A 44 1.96 1.30 4.54
N PHE A 45 2.71 0.54 3.72
CA PHE A 45 3.06 0.96 2.37
C PHE A 45 1.84 0.96 1.44
N ILE A 46 0.99 -0.08 1.51
CA ILE A 46 -0.25 -0.18 0.74
C ILE A 46 -1.20 0.97 1.13
N LYS A 47 -1.35 1.25 2.43
CA LYS A 47 -2.12 2.39 2.94
C LYS A 47 -1.62 3.70 2.33
N ALA A 48 -0.32 3.94 2.37
CA ALA A 48 0.29 5.14 1.81
C ALA A 48 0.04 5.29 0.30
N LEU A 49 0.10 4.19 -0.48
CA LEU A 49 -0.30 4.22 -1.89
C LEU A 49 -1.75 4.65 -2.07
N GLY A 50 -2.67 4.09 -1.29
CA GLY A 50 -4.07 4.48 -1.30
C GLY A 50 -4.27 5.97 -0.99
N GLU A 51 -3.58 6.49 0.02
CA GLU A 51 -3.63 7.91 0.40
C GLU A 51 -3.15 8.83 -0.74
N ILE A 52 -2.05 8.46 -1.41
CA ILE A 52 -1.54 9.21 -2.57
C ILE A 52 -2.56 9.21 -3.70
N LYS A 53 -3.11 8.04 -4.07
CA LYS A 53 -4.09 7.93 -5.15
C LYS A 53 -5.35 8.74 -4.85
N LYS A 54 -5.85 8.69 -3.62
CA LYS A 54 -6.97 9.49 -3.15
C LYS A 54 -6.69 10.99 -3.26
N ALA A 55 -5.51 11.44 -2.81
CA ALA A 55 -5.11 12.84 -2.87
C ALA A 55 -4.98 13.33 -4.32
N CYS A 56 -4.34 12.53 -5.20
CA CYS A 56 -4.18 12.87 -6.61
C CYS A 56 -5.54 12.98 -7.33
N ALA A 57 -6.47 12.05 -7.09
CA ALA A 57 -7.81 12.12 -7.67
C ALA A 57 -8.54 13.41 -7.27
N LYS A 58 -8.45 13.79 -5.99
CA LYS A 58 -9.03 15.03 -5.47
C LYS A 58 -8.43 16.28 -6.11
N VAL A 59 -7.09 16.32 -6.26
CA VAL A 59 -6.40 17.45 -6.90
C VAL A 59 -6.75 17.53 -8.39
N ASN A 60 -6.76 16.41 -9.10
CA ASN A 60 -7.15 16.38 -10.52
C ASN A 60 -8.61 16.81 -10.74
N GLN A 61 -9.50 16.45 -9.83
CA GLN A 61 -10.88 16.94 -9.82
C GLN A 61 -10.95 18.47 -9.65
N ASN A 62 -10.25 19.00 -8.65
CA ASN A 62 -10.21 20.45 -8.37
C ASN A 62 -9.66 21.25 -9.57
N ASN A 63 -8.67 20.69 -10.25
CA ASN A 63 -8.06 21.28 -11.44
C ASN A 63 -8.89 21.03 -12.72
N LYS A 64 -10.06 20.37 -12.63
CA LYS A 64 -10.95 20.03 -13.78
C LYS A 64 -10.28 19.13 -14.82
N LEU A 65 -9.26 18.37 -14.45
CA LEU A 65 -8.61 17.37 -15.30
C LEU A 65 -9.36 16.03 -15.27
N LEU A 66 -10.00 15.71 -14.16
CA LEU A 66 -10.80 14.52 -13.95
C LEU A 66 -12.25 14.92 -13.67
N ASN A 67 -13.22 14.26 -14.32
CA ASN A 67 -14.63 14.55 -14.06
C ASN A 67 -15.01 14.15 -12.64
N LYS A 68 -16.07 14.77 -12.12
CA LYS A 68 -16.48 14.62 -10.73
C LYS A 68 -16.82 13.16 -10.38
N ASN A 69 -17.61 12.47 -11.21
CA ASN A 69 -18.06 11.12 -10.91
C ASN A 69 -16.88 10.12 -10.86
N PHE A 70 -15.95 10.24 -11.81
CA PHE A 70 -14.73 9.41 -11.82
C PHE A 70 -13.85 9.67 -10.59
N ALA A 71 -13.66 10.95 -10.26
CA ALA A 71 -12.86 11.33 -9.11
C ALA A 71 -13.45 10.79 -7.79
N GLU A 72 -14.75 10.95 -7.58
CA GLU A 72 -15.44 10.44 -6.38
C GLU A 72 -15.33 8.92 -6.29
N SER A 73 -15.58 8.20 -7.39
CA SER A 73 -15.45 6.74 -7.41
C SER A 73 -14.01 6.26 -7.16
N ILE A 74 -12.99 6.95 -7.70
CA ILE A 74 -11.58 6.66 -7.42
C ILE A 74 -11.23 6.95 -5.95
N ILE A 75 -11.73 8.05 -5.39
CA ILE A 75 -11.53 8.42 -3.98
C ILE A 75 -12.11 7.34 -3.06
N ASP A 76 -13.32 6.87 -3.34
CA ASP A 76 -13.98 5.83 -2.54
C ASP A 76 -13.27 4.48 -2.67
N ALA A 77 -12.84 4.11 -3.87
CA ALA A 77 -12.05 2.89 -4.10
C ALA A 77 -10.68 2.96 -3.41
N ALA A 78 -10.01 4.12 -3.48
CA ALA A 78 -8.75 4.33 -2.77
C ALA A 78 -8.93 4.28 -1.24
N GLN A 79 -10.07 4.74 -0.72
CA GLN A 79 -10.38 4.61 0.69
C GLN A 79 -10.49 3.14 1.13
N GLN A 80 -11.14 2.28 0.35
CA GLN A 80 -11.20 0.84 0.63
C GLN A 80 -9.80 0.19 0.65
N VAL A 81 -8.87 0.64 -0.22
CA VAL A 81 -7.46 0.22 -0.16
C VAL A 81 -6.78 0.72 1.12
N ILE A 82 -7.04 1.97 1.54
CA ILE A 82 -6.56 2.54 2.81
C ILE A 82 -7.07 1.72 4.00
N ASP A 83 -8.29 1.26 3.97
CA ASP A 83 -8.93 0.47 5.04
C ASP A 83 -8.45 -0.99 5.10
N GLY A 84 -7.84 -1.48 4.01
CA GLY A 84 -7.20 -2.81 3.94
C GLY A 84 -8.05 -3.91 3.32
N ASP A 85 -9.17 -3.58 2.72
CA ASP A 85 -10.13 -4.54 2.17
C ASP A 85 -9.53 -5.40 1.04
N TYR A 86 -8.48 -4.90 0.39
CA TYR A 86 -7.86 -5.51 -0.79
C TYR A 86 -6.37 -5.83 -0.63
N ASP A 87 -5.86 -5.94 0.59
CA ASP A 87 -4.44 -6.24 0.84
C ASP A 87 -3.97 -7.52 0.14
N LYS A 88 -4.84 -8.53 0.04
CA LYS A 88 -4.56 -9.79 -0.65
C LYS A 88 -4.34 -9.66 -2.16
N ASP A 89 -4.82 -8.58 -2.76
CA ASP A 89 -4.68 -8.31 -4.19
C ASP A 89 -3.37 -7.57 -4.54
N PHE A 90 -2.58 -7.16 -3.53
CA PHE A 90 -1.22 -6.65 -3.71
C PHE A 90 -0.23 -7.81 -3.79
N VAL A 91 -0.22 -8.45 -4.95
CA VAL A 91 0.44 -9.76 -5.20
C VAL A 91 1.85 -9.66 -5.76
N VAL A 92 2.31 -8.46 -6.11
CA VAL A 92 3.63 -8.26 -6.71
C VAL A 92 4.74 -8.45 -5.67
N ASP A 93 5.79 -9.18 -6.04
CA ASP A 93 6.98 -9.37 -5.20
C ASP A 93 7.70 -8.03 -4.93
N ILE A 94 8.30 -7.87 -3.75
CA ILE A 94 9.09 -6.66 -3.44
C ILE A 94 10.35 -6.57 -4.32
N PHE A 95 10.90 -7.69 -4.80
CA PHE A 95 12.02 -7.78 -5.73
C PHE A 95 11.52 -7.73 -7.17
N GLN A 96 11.03 -6.59 -7.58
CA GLN A 96 10.51 -6.29 -8.91
C GLN A 96 11.42 -5.29 -9.63
N THR A 97 10.87 -4.56 -10.62
CA THR A 97 11.56 -3.45 -11.27
C THR A 97 12.06 -2.42 -10.24
N GLY A 98 13.28 -1.90 -10.40
CA GLY A 98 13.92 -1.02 -9.42
C GLY A 98 13.15 0.29 -9.11
N SER A 99 12.30 0.76 -10.04
CA SER A 99 11.43 1.93 -9.85
C SER A 99 10.12 1.62 -9.13
N GLY A 100 9.82 0.35 -8.80
CA GLY A 100 8.56 -0.06 -8.18
C GLY A 100 7.32 0.12 -9.07
N THR A 101 7.51 0.24 -10.39
CA THR A 101 6.42 0.49 -11.36
C THR A 101 5.34 -0.58 -11.28
N SER A 102 5.70 -1.85 -11.11
CA SER A 102 4.73 -2.95 -11.02
C SER A 102 3.80 -2.80 -9.82
N THR A 103 4.29 -2.35 -8.66
CA THR A 103 3.46 -2.09 -7.48
C THR A 103 2.58 -0.86 -7.67
N ASN A 104 3.07 0.21 -8.31
CA ASN A 104 2.23 1.35 -8.66
C ASN A 104 1.08 0.94 -9.60
N MET A 105 1.38 0.09 -10.61
CA MET A 105 0.35 -0.45 -11.50
C MET A 105 -0.63 -1.37 -10.78
N ASN A 106 -0.16 -2.20 -9.86
CA ASN A 106 -1.03 -3.04 -9.03
C ASN A 106 -2.07 -2.19 -8.28
N ALA A 107 -1.62 -1.11 -7.62
CA ALA A 107 -2.55 -0.17 -6.96
C ALA A 107 -3.51 0.50 -7.96
N ASN A 108 -3.01 0.93 -9.12
CA ASN A 108 -3.85 1.55 -10.15
C ASN A 108 -4.93 0.60 -10.66
N GLU A 109 -4.58 -0.66 -10.95
CA GLU A 109 -5.51 -1.66 -11.47
C GLU A 109 -6.57 -2.05 -10.44
N ILE A 110 -6.19 -2.24 -9.16
CA ILE A 110 -7.14 -2.52 -8.08
C ILE A 110 -8.15 -1.37 -7.94
N ILE A 111 -7.66 -0.14 -7.79
CA ILE A 111 -8.52 1.05 -7.61
C ILE A 111 -9.41 1.26 -8.84
N SER A 112 -8.85 1.12 -10.04
CA SER A 112 -9.59 1.22 -11.30
C SER A 112 -10.72 0.19 -11.39
N LYS A 113 -10.45 -1.06 -11.02
CA LYS A 113 -11.44 -2.14 -11.04
C LYS A 113 -12.60 -1.88 -10.07
N ILE A 114 -12.29 -1.52 -8.83
CA ILE A 114 -13.30 -1.21 -7.79
C ILE A 114 -14.14 -0.01 -8.22
N ALA A 115 -13.49 1.06 -8.67
CA ALA A 115 -14.18 2.28 -9.10
C ALA A 115 -15.06 2.04 -10.32
N SER A 116 -14.60 1.23 -11.28
CA SER A 116 -15.39 0.86 -12.47
C SER A 116 -16.62 0.02 -12.12
N GLU A 117 -16.48 -0.92 -11.19
CA GLU A 117 -17.60 -1.74 -10.71
C GLU A 117 -18.66 -0.88 -9.99
N SER A 118 -18.23 0.09 -9.17
CA SER A 118 -19.12 1.01 -8.46
C SER A 118 -19.90 1.93 -9.38
N LEU A 119 -19.22 2.49 -10.39
CA LEU A 119 -19.82 3.48 -11.30
C LEU A 119 -20.52 2.83 -12.52
N SER A 120 -20.27 1.54 -12.78
CA SER A 120 -20.69 0.84 -14.01
C SER A 120 -20.16 1.50 -15.29
N GLU A 121 -19.02 2.20 -15.17
CA GLU A 121 -18.29 2.84 -16.27
C GLU A 121 -16.83 2.41 -16.25
N ASN A 122 -16.15 2.45 -17.41
CA ASN A 122 -14.76 2.04 -17.51
C ASN A 122 -13.82 3.14 -17.02
N ILE A 123 -13.24 2.97 -15.85
CA ILE A 123 -12.18 3.83 -15.30
C ILE A 123 -10.84 3.19 -15.64
N HIS A 124 -10.02 3.89 -16.44
CA HIS A 124 -8.74 3.35 -16.89
C HIS A 124 -7.64 3.56 -15.85
N PRO A 125 -6.80 2.52 -15.55
CA PRO A 125 -5.79 2.59 -14.49
C PRO A 125 -4.71 3.66 -14.74
N ASN A 126 -4.28 3.86 -16.00
CA ASN A 126 -3.28 4.87 -16.32
C ASN A 126 -3.88 6.27 -16.54
N ASP A 127 -4.97 6.35 -17.34
CA ASP A 127 -5.47 7.64 -17.79
C ASP A 127 -6.26 8.38 -16.71
N HIS A 128 -6.89 7.64 -15.78
CA HIS A 128 -7.72 8.20 -14.71
C HIS A 128 -7.07 8.05 -13.33
N VAL A 129 -6.75 6.83 -12.89
CA VAL A 129 -6.19 6.61 -11.53
C VAL A 129 -4.77 7.15 -11.40
N ASN A 130 -3.93 6.95 -12.43
CA ASN A 130 -2.54 7.42 -12.44
C ASN A 130 -2.36 8.80 -13.11
N MET A 131 -3.44 9.51 -13.39
CA MET A 131 -3.40 10.82 -14.05
C MET A 131 -2.46 11.78 -13.32
N SER A 132 -1.57 12.45 -14.08
CA SER A 132 -0.57 13.40 -13.59
C SER A 132 0.46 12.81 -12.61
N GLN A 133 0.70 11.49 -12.63
CA GLN A 133 1.61 10.83 -11.71
C GLN A 133 2.69 10.04 -12.46
N SER A 134 3.86 9.93 -11.83
CA SER A 134 4.94 9.03 -12.23
C SER A 134 5.24 8.04 -11.10
N SER A 135 5.47 6.77 -11.42
CA SER A 135 5.92 5.77 -10.42
C SER A 135 7.22 6.18 -9.74
N ASN A 136 8.11 6.91 -10.44
CA ASN A 136 9.36 7.43 -9.86
C ASN A 136 9.15 8.46 -8.75
N ASP A 137 7.97 9.05 -8.65
CA ASP A 137 7.57 9.96 -7.57
C ASP A 137 6.65 9.27 -6.56
N VAL A 138 5.66 8.51 -7.03
CA VAL A 138 4.68 7.82 -6.18
C VAL A 138 5.35 6.84 -5.22
N ILE A 139 6.31 6.04 -5.69
CA ILE A 139 6.94 5.01 -4.85
C ILE A 139 7.79 5.61 -3.72
N PRO A 140 8.72 6.57 -3.97
CA PRO A 140 9.46 7.18 -2.86
C PRO A 140 8.55 7.99 -1.93
N THR A 141 7.51 8.64 -2.45
CA THR A 141 6.52 9.33 -1.61
C THR A 141 5.79 8.35 -0.70
N ALA A 142 5.31 7.21 -1.23
CA ALA A 142 4.68 6.16 -0.42
C ALA A 142 5.63 5.59 0.65
N THR A 143 6.91 5.42 0.30
CA THR A 143 7.94 4.98 1.26
C THR A 143 8.08 5.97 2.43
N ASN A 144 8.18 7.27 2.12
CA ASN A 144 8.32 8.30 3.14
C ASN A 144 7.05 8.43 4.01
N VAL A 145 5.87 8.43 3.40
CA VAL A 145 4.60 8.49 4.14
C VAL A 145 4.45 7.28 5.04
N ALA A 146 4.69 6.06 4.54
CA ALA A 146 4.63 4.85 5.34
C ALA A 146 5.63 4.87 6.50
N ALA A 147 6.88 5.28 6.26
CA ALA A 147 7.90 5.35 7.30
C ALA A 147 7.53 6.36 8.40
N VAL A 148 7.10 7.55 8.04
CA VAL A 148 6.67 8.57 9.02
C VAL A 148 5.47 8.08 9.83
N THR A 149 4.49 7.48 9.18
CA THR A 149 3.31 6.91 9.85
C THR A 149 3.72 5.84 10.87
N GLU A 150 4.56 4.88 10.49
CA GLU A 150 5.05 3.82 11.39
C GLU A 150 5.86 4.38 12.57
N ILE A 151 6.67 5.41 12.33
CA ILE A 151 7.45 6.06 13.40
C ILE A 151 6.52 6.77 14.39
N VAL A 152 5.59 7.58 13.90
CA VAL A 152 4.74 8.42 14.74
C VAL A 152 3.67 7.61 15.45
N GLU A 153 3.01 6.68 14.74
CA GLU A 153 1.87 5.93 15.28
C GLU A 153 2.28 4.69 16.08
N LYS A 154 3.49 4.12 15.84
CA LYS A 154 3.91 2.88 16.49
C LYS A 154 5.23 3.00 17.24
N LEU A 155 6.31 3.44 16.56
CA LEU A 155 7.63 3.43 17.18
C LEU A 155 7.70 4.35 18.40
N ILE A 156 7.31 5.60 18.26
CA ILE A 156 7.37 6.58 19.37
C ILE A 156 6.54 6.13 20.55
N PRO A 157 5.24 5.76 20.43
CA PRO A 157 4.46 5.29 21.58
C PRO A 157 5.02 4.05 22.26
N ASN A 158 5.58 3.10 21.50
CA ASN A 158 6.17 1.91 22.07
C ASN A 158 7.48 2.22 22.82
N VAL A 159 8.30 3.14 22.30
CA VAL A 159 9.52 3.59 23.00
C VAL A 159 9.15 4.34 24.28
N GLU A 160 8.15 5.21 24.26
CA GLU A 160 7.66 5.91 25.47
C GLU A 160 7.14 4.93 26.51
N SER A 161 6.38 3.92 26.12
CA SER A 161 5.93 2.83 27.03
C SER A 161 7.10 2.05 27.63
N LEU A 162 8.13 1.77 26.82
CA LEU A 162 9.35 1.11 27.32
C LEU A 162 10.10 2.00 28.33
N ILE A 163 10.24 3.30 28.06
CA ILE A 163 10.86 4.27 28.98
C ILE A 163 10.13 4.24 30.32
N GLN A 164 8.79 4.37 30.30
CA GLN A 164 7.99 4.33 31.53
C GLN A 164 8.23 3.02 32.33
N SER A 165 8.21 1.88 31.65
CA SER A 165 8.43 0.58 32.29
C SER A 165 9.82 0.48 32.93
N LEU A 166 10.85 1.04 32.27
CA LEU A 166 12.20 1.08 32.78
C LEU A 166 12.33 2.02 33.97
N GLU A 167 11.70 3.17 33.97
CA GLU A 167 11.67 4.14 35.08
C GLU A 167 10.97 3.56 36.29
N GLU A 168 9.80 2.94 36.13
CA GLU A 168 9.10 2.23 37.20
C GLU A 168 9.99 1.14 37.82
N LYS A 169 10.68 0.37 36.99
CA LYS A 169 11.59 -0.69 37.47
C LYS A 169 12.81 -0.14 38.17
N ALA A 170 13.38 0.96 37.66
CA ALA A 170 14.52 1.64 38.26
C ALA A 170 14.15 2.18 39.66
N ASN A 171 12.98 2.82 39.79
CA ASN A 171 12.50 3.32 41.10
C ASN A 171 12.27 2.19 42.11
N TYR A 172 11.65 1.08 41.68
CA TYR A 172 11.47 -0.09 42.51
C TYR A 172 12.83 -0.68 42.97
N MET A 173 13.81 -0.76 42.08
CA MET A 173 15.14 -1.29 42.36
C MET A 173 15.98 -0.36 43.24
N HIS A 174 15.72 0.94 43.25
CA HIS A 174 16.41 1.91 44.07
C HIS A 174 16.19 1.65 45.56
N GLU A 175 15.02 1.16 45.96
CA GLU A 175 14.68 0.78 47.32
C GLU A 175 15.36 -0.52 47.78
N ILE A 176 15.65 -1.44 46.84
CA ILE A 176 16.25 -2.75 47.15
C ILE A 176 17.77 -2.66 47.29
N GLY A 177 18.41 -1.61 46.84
CA GLY A 177 19.87 -1.44 46.83
C GLY A 177 20.55 -2.38 45.80
N ARG A 178 21.77 -2.02 45.38
CA ARG A 178 22.58 -2.84 44.47
C ARG A 178 23.23 -4.01 45.21
N ALA A 179 22.48 -5.08 45.49
CA ALA A 179 22.98 -6.26 46.16
C ALA A 179 24.14 -6.94 45.39
N SER A 180 24.14 -6.93 44.07
CA SER A 180 25.12 -7.63 43.23
C SER A 180 26.51 -6.98 43.14
N CYS A 181 26.67 -5.71 43.53
CA CYS A 181 27.97 -5.02 43.49
C CYS A 181 28.75 -5.07 44.82
N ARG A 182 28.17 -5.57 45.91
CA ARG A 182 28.80 -5.60 47.22
C ARG A 182 29.41 -6.93 47.64
N GLU A 183 29.18 -8.01 46.90
CA GLU A 183 29.70 -9.35 47.24
C GLU A 183 31.00 -9.76 46.52
N ARG A 184 31.73 -8.80 45.95
CA ARG A 184 33.09 -9.08 45.44
C ARG A 184 34.09 -8.15 46.11
N VAL A 185 34.34 -8.42 47.38
CA VAL A 185 35.62 -8.10 48.02
C VAL A 185 36.07 -9.33 48.77
#